data_193f741d24fb70b4d808ef34a7426673
#
_entry.id   193f741d24fb70b4d808ef34a7426673
#
_cell.length_a   1.000
_cell.length_b   1.000
_cell.length_c   1.000
_cell.angle_alpha   90.00
_cell.angle_beta   90.00
_cell.angle_gamma   90.00
#
_symmetry.space_group_name_H-M   'P 1'
#
loop_
_entity.id
_entity.type
_entity.pdbx_description
1 polymer ?
#
loop_
_entity_poly.entity_id
_entity_poly.type
_entity_poly.pdbx_seq_one_letter_code
_entity_poly.pdbx_strand_id
1 'polypeptide(L)'
;MNPELSIVVPTYKRPEKLQRALASIGAAVSATHEVIVVDDCPQGSGFALASHHGARYMCKAGVDRGLSASRNIGIDLARGRWITFLDDDDFFAPQGLDRLLAHAQNERGIVFGDYSAFNTESRADIDLSYVNLNAMLVVNRIPVGAYIMERRGITQRFDTRLRSHEDWDFLLTHIENNPLHHVPGVVVLIDKTAIDSTSMLARRRKLAWLDHLSIWARFPASHLDAARSQLLLSLGIQLPAELLQFEDEI
;
A
#
# COMPACT_ATOMS: atom_id res chain seq x y z
N MET A 1 -3.45 -2.79 27.62
CA MET A 1 -4.54 -2.89 26.64
C MET A 1 -3.91 -3.06 25.27
N ASN A 2 -4.50 -3.84 24.37
CA ASN A 2 -4.03 -3.92 23.00
C ASN A 2 -4.40 -2.62 22.26
N PRO A 3 -3.56 -2.11 21.37
CA PRO A 3 -3.89 -0.94 20.55
C PRO A 3 -5.08 -1.24 19.63
N GLU A 4 -5.82 -0.21 19.25
CA GLU A 4 -6.88 -0.33 18.26
C GLU A 4 -6.30 -0.45 16.85
N LEU A 5 -5.23 0.33 16.55
CA LEU A 5 -4.57 0.37 15.25
C LEU A 5 -3.08 0.06 15.37
N SER A 6 -2.55 -0.75 14.44
CA SER A 6 -1.13 -0.90 14.18
C SER A 6 -0.77 -0.18 12.87
N ILE A 7 0.26 0.66 12.90
CA ILE A 7 0.78 1.38 11.76
C ILE A 7 2.18 0.83 11.46
N VAL A 8 2.36 0.20 10.30
CA VAL A 8 3.65 -0.38 9.87
C VAL A 8 4.35 0.60 8.95
N VAL A 9 5.57 0.98 9.29
CA VAL A 9 6.39 1.91 8.52
C VAL A 9 7.69 1.21 8.08
N PRO A 10 7.75 0.66 6.86
CA PRO A 10 9.00 0.14 6.30
C PRO A 10 9.93 1.29 5.95
N THR A 11 11.24 1.14 6.16
CA THR A 11 12.23 2.16 5.80
C THR A 11 13.56 1.53 5.37
N TYR A 12 14.32 2.27 4.55
CA TYR A 12 15.67 1.89 4.15
C TYR A 12 16.53 3.12 3.84
N LYS A 13 17.45 3.47 4.74
CA LYS A 13 18.45 4.56 4.55
C LYS A 13 17.86 5.93 4.17
N ARG A 14 16.70 6.30 4.71
CA ARG A 14 15.97 7.55 4.41
C ARG A 14 15.50 8.25 5.68
N PRO A 15 16.43 8.65 6.60
CA PRO A 15 16.04 9.18 7.91
C PRO A 15 15.18 10.45 7.84
N GLU A 16 15.43 11.35 6.88
CA GLU A 16 14.65 12.58 6.72
C GLU A 16 13.21 12.30 6.28
N LYS A 17 13.02 11.33 5.39
CA LYS A 17 11.69 10.90 4.96
C LYS A 17 10.96 10.21 6.10
N LEU A 18 11.61 9.25 6.76
CA LEU A 18 11.06 8.58 7.94
C LEU A 18 10.63 9.57 9.03
N GLN A 19 11.40 10.63 9.28
CA GLN A 19 11.06 11.67 10.24
C GLN A 19 9.72 12.34 9.90
N ARG A 20 9.50 12.67 8.63
CA ARG A 20 8.25 13.29 8.15
C ARG A 20 7.06 12.34 8.27
N ALA A 21 7.25 11.08 7.86
CA ALA A 21 6.25 10.04 7.98
C ALA A 21 5.80 9.87 9.43
N LEU A 22 6.73 9.66 10.36
CA LEU A 22 6.44 9.48 11.78
C LEU A 22 5.78 10.70 12.42
N ALA A 23 6.24 11.92 12.07
CA ALA A 23 5.66 13.16 12.58
C ALA A 23 4.19 13.35 12.18
N SER A 24 3.75 12.80 11.04
CA SER A 24 2.38 12.93 10.57
C SER A 24 1.36 12.10 11.37
N ILE A 25 1.81 11.03 12.02
CA ILE A 25 0.92 10.04 12.66
C ILE A 25 0.11 10.65 13.79
N GLY A 26 0.74 11.45 14.65
CA GLY A 26 0.07 12.03 15.82
C GLY A 26 -1.11 12.95 15.51
N ALA A 27 -1.12 13.60 14.33
CA ALA A 27 -2.24 14.39 13.88
C ALA A 27 -3.32 13.60 13.13
N ALA A 28 -2.98 12.38 12.68
CA ALA A 28 -3.85 11.54 11.85
C ALA A 28 -4.76 10.62 12.68
N VAL A 29 -4.33 10.25 13.89
CA VAL A 29 -5.05 9.28 14.73
C VAL A 29 -4.98 9.68 16.22
N SER A 30 -6.15 9.75 16.84
CA SER A 30 -6.33 9.98 18.29
C SER A 30 -6.58 8.69 19.06
N ALA A 31 -7.09 7.65 18.40
CA ALA A 31 -7.32 6.33 18.98
C ALA A 31 -6.02 5.68 19.48
N THR A 32 -6.14 4.71 20.39
CA THR A 32 -4.97 3.96 20.88
C THR A 32 -4.28 3.22 19.72
N HIS A 33 -3.02 3.52 19.48
CA HIS A 33 -2.28 2.93 18.38
C HIS A 33 -0.86 2.54 18.76
N GLU A 34 -0.25 1.71 17.94
CA GLU A 34 1.18 1.44 17.94
C GLU A 34 1.77 1.75 16.56
N VAL A 35 3.00 2.20 16.56
CA VAL A 35 3.80 2.38 15.34
C VAL A 35 4.90 1.33 15.34
N ILE A 36 5.10 0.65 14.23
CA ILE A 36 6.12 -0.39 14.04
C ILE A 36 6.99 0.02 12.87
N VAL A 37 8.20 0.46 13.15
CA VAL A 37 9.22 0.76 12.14
C VAL A 37 10.00 -0.50 11.82
N VAL A 38 10.00 -0.92 10.56
CA VAL A 38 10.81 -2.05 10.08
C VAL A 38 11.90 -1.52 9.15
N ASP A 39 13.13 -1.49 9.65
CA ASP A 39 14.29 -0.96 8.94
C ASP A 39 15.05 -2.06 8.21
N ASP A 40 15.08 -1.98 6.87
CA ASP A 40 15.84 -2.89 6.01
C ASP A 40 17.34 -2.55 5.93
N CYS A 41 17.77 -1.51 6.63
CA CYS A 41 19.18 -1.11 6.74
C CYS A 41 19.88 -1.88 7.86
N PRO A 42 20.88 -2.72 7.56
CA PRO A 42 21.60 -3.50 8.59
C PRO A 42 22.29 -2.63 9.67
N GLN A 43 22.55 -1.36 9.37
CA GLN A 43 23.15 -0.40 10.30
C GLN A 43 22.12 0.24 11.23
N GLY A 44 20.82 -0.04 11.06
CA GLY A 44 19.77 0.48 11.93
C GLY A 44 19.59 1.99 11.85
N SER A 45 19.61 2.56 10.64
CA SER A 45 19.57 4.01 10.40
C SER A 45 18.33 4.72 10.95
N GLY A 46 17.22 3.99 11.13
CA GLY A 46 15.96 4.52 11.64
C GLY A 46 15.77 4.44 13.17
N PHE A 47 16.69 3.79 13.90
CA PHE A 47 16.50 3.49 15.32
C PHE A 47 16.26 4.73 16.20
N ALA A 48 17.11 5.75 16.05
CA ALA A 48 16.99 6.96 16.88
C ALA A 48 15.67 7.69 16.66
N LEU A 49 15.20 7.76 15.40
CA LEU A 49 13.94 8.38 15.03
C LEU A 49 12.75 7.57 15.55
N ALA A 50 12.75 6.27 15.37
CA ALA A 50 11.72 5.38 15.89
C ALA A 50 11.59 5.53 17.41
N SER A 51 12.71 5.54 18.14
CA SER A 51 12.73 5.73 19.59
C SER A 51 12.19 7.10 20.00
N HIS A 52 12.56 8.17 19.30
CA HIS A 52 12.08 9.53 19.57
C HIS A 52 10.55 9.63 19.44
N HIS A 53 9.98 8.93 18.47
CA HIS A 53 8.52 8.89 18.24
C HIS A 53 7.80 7.80 19.03
N GLY A 54 8.48 7.10 19.96
CA GLY A 54 7.88 6.01 20.75
C GLY A 54 7.45 4.79 19.93
N ALA A 55 7.98 4.64 18.72
CA ALA A 55 7.69 3.52 17.85
C ALA A 55 8.46 2.26 18.27
N ARG A 56 7.84 1.10 18.10
CA ARG A 56 8.54 -0.18 18.15
C ARG A 56 9.44 -0.31 16.93
N TYR A 57 10.65 -0.75 17.12
CA TYR A 57 11.65 -0.81 16.07
C TYR A 57 12.16 -2.22 15.84
N MET A 58 12.26 -2.61 14.56
CA MET A 58 12.87 -3.86 14.11
C MET A 58 13.86 -3.58 12.99
N CYS A 59 15.11 -3.98 13.20
CA CYS A 59 16.13 -4.00 12.14
C CYS A 59 16.23 -5.41 11.55
N LYS A 60 16.12 -5.54 10.22
CA LYS A 60 16.09 -6.86 9.54
C LYS A 60 17.45 -7.55 9.43
N ALA A 61 18.55 -6.92 9.79
CA ALA A 61 19.89 -7.51 9.80
C ALA A 61 20.30 -8.30 8.53
N GLY A 62 19.68 -8.00 7.39
CA GLY A 62 20.05 -8.57 6.08
C GLY A 62 19.33 -9.85 5.64
N VAL A 63 18.39 -10.36 6.43
CA VAL A 63 17.53 -11.50 6.04
C VAL A 63 16.26 -10.95 5.37
N ASP A 64 15.77 -11.61 4.32
CA ASP A 64 14.52 -11.26 3.61
C ASP A 64 14.40 -9.77 3.27
N ARG A 65 15.24 -9.31 2.34
CA ARG A 65 15.27 -7.90 1.92
C ARG A 65 14.03 -7.47 1.15
N GLY A 66 13.76 -6.17 1.19
CA GLY A 66 12.78 -5.47 0.39
C GLY A 66 11.51 -5.10 1.14
N LEU A 67 10.70 -4.31 0.47
CA LEU A 67 9.50 -3.66 0.99
C LEU A 67 8.45 -4.66 1.48
N SER A 68 8.12 -5.67 0.64
CA SER A 68 7.17 -6.75 0.97
C SER A 68 7.56 -7.48 2.25
N ALA A 69 8.84 -7.85 2.38
CA ALA A 69 9.34 -8.55 3.57
C ALA A 69 9.27 -7.67 4.81
N SER A 70 9.55 -6.36 4.69
CA SER A 70 9.40 -5.41 5.82
C SER A 70 7.95 -5.28 6.25
N ARG A 71 6.99 -5.18 5.32
CA ARG A 71 5.57 -5.15 5.64
C ARG A 71 5.10 -6.45 6.29
N ASN A 72 5.59 -7.60 5.82
CA ASN A 72 5.26 -8.91 6.42
C ASN A 72 5.72 -9.03 7.88
N ILE A 73 6.94 -8.60 8.18
CA ILE A 73 7.43 -8.52 9.57
C ILE A 73 6.55 -7.59 10.40
N GLY A 74 6.15 -6.44 9.83
CA GLY A 74 5.23 -5.51 10.49
C GLY A 74 3.89 -6.16 10.82
N ILE A 75 3.31 -6.96 9.91
CA ILE A 75 2.07 -7.73 10.14
C ILE A 75 2.26 -8.71 11.32
N ASP A 76 3.37 -9.42 11.36
CA ASP A 76 3.66 -10.40 12.41
C ASP A 76 3.86 -9.75 13.80
N LEU A 77 4.39 -8.55 13.83
CA LEU A 77 4.61 -7.77 15.04
C LEU A 77 3.36 -7.01 15.51
N ALA A 78 2.39 -6.78 14.63
CA ALA A 78 1.20 -5.98 14.89
C ALA A 78 0.30 -6.65 15.96
N ARG A 79 -0.23 -5.81 16.87
CA ARG A 79 -1.12 -6.21 17.98
C ARG A 79 -2.49 -5.55 17.88
N GLY A 80 -2.63 -4.53 17.05
CA GLY A 80 -3.87 -3.79 16.84
C GLY A 80 -4.99 -4.67 16.29
N ARG A 81 -6.22 -4.26 16.54
CA ARG A 81 -7.37 -4.84 15.84
C ARG A 81 -7.30 -4.53 14.34
N TRP A 82 -7.00 -3.28 14.01
CA TRP A 82 -6.82 -2.79 12.66
C TRP A 82 -5.34 -2.63 12.32
N ILE A 83 -5.00 -2.69 11.04
CA ILE A 83 -3.66 -2.45 10.55
C ILE A 83 -3.70 -1.56 9.32
N THR A 84 -2.70 -0.72 9.20
CA THR A 84 -2.38 0.07 8.01
C THR A 84 -0.87 0.11 7.79
N PHE A 85 -0.46 0.61 6.65
CA PHE A 85 0.93 0.77 6.28
C PHE A 85 1.18 2.22 5.88
N LEU A 86 2.39 2.71 6.04
CA LEU A 86 2.81 4.02 5.57
C LEU A 86 4.22 3.91 5.01
N ASP A 87 4.39 4.23 3.74
CA ASP A 87 5.73 4.28 3.16
C ASP A 87 6.51 5.48 3.74
N ASP A 88 7.82 5.33 3.90
CA ASP A 88 8.66 6.32 4.61
C ASP A 88 8.76 7.67 3.89
N ASP A 89 8.31 7.76 2.64
CA ASP A 89 8.24 9.00 1.85
C ASP A 89 6.84 9.63 1.78
N ASP A 90 5.83 8.98 2.32
CA ASP A 90 4.47 9.49 2.39
C ASP A 90 4.12 9.98 3.80
N PHE A 91 2.98 10.61 3.97
CA PHE A 91 2.49 11.03 5.28
C PHE A 91 0.96 11.09 5.35
N PHE A 92 0.42 10.81 6.54
CA PHE A 92 -1.03 10.85 6.75
C PHE A 92 -1.57 12.28 6.80
N ALA A 93 -2.77 12.45 6.28
CA ALA A 93 -3.55 13.69 6.48
C ALA A 93 -4.08 13.77 7.91
N PRO A 94 -4.20 14.97 8.47
CA PRO A 94 -4.81 15.16 9.79
C PRO A 94 -6.19 14.50 9.88
N GLN A 95 -6.43 13.76 10.98
CA GLN A 95 -7.67 13.01 11.25
C GLN A 95 -8.02 11.95 10.18
N GLY A 96 -7.11 11.65 9.23
CA GLY A 96 -7.36 10.71 8.15
C GLY A 96 -7.68 9.30 8.67
N LEU A 97 -6.87 8.80 9.58
CA LEU A 97 -7.06 7.48 10.18
C LEU A 97 -8.24 7.45 11.18
N ASP A 98 -8.51 8.54 11.90
CA ASP A 98 -9.67 8.64 12.79
C ASP A 98 -10.99 8.47 12.02
N ARG A 99 -11.09 9.07 10.81
CA ARG A 99 -12.28 8.90 9.95
C ARG A 99 -12.46 7.44 9.51
N LEU A 100 -11.38 6.77 9.11
CA LEU A 100 -11.45 5.36 8.74
C LEU A 100 -11.85 4.47 9.92
N LEU A 101 -11.26 4.70 11.10
CA LEU A 101 -11.58 3.95 12.31
C LEU A 101 -13.01 4.15 12.77
N ALA A 102 -13.54 5.37 12.71
CA ALA A 102 -14.92 5.66 13.05
C ALA A 102 -15.91 4.88 12.16
N HIS A 103 -15.62 4.76 10.86
CA HIS A 103 -16.43 3.95 9.95
C HIS A 103 -16.29 2.45 10.23
N ALA A 104 -15.08 2.00 10.47
CA ALA A 104 -14.75 0.60 10.74
C ALA A 104 -15.36 0.01 12.02
N GLN A 105 -15.89 0.84 12.92
CA GLN A 105 -16.60 0.35 14.11
C GLN A 105 -17.88 -0.43 13.75
N ASN A 106 -18.52 -0.08 12.63
CA ASN A 106 -19.78 -0.65 12.19
C ASN A 106 -19.63 -1.61 11.00
N GLU A 107 -18.48 -1.64 10.38
CA GLU A 107 -18.25 -2.40 9.15
C GLU A 107 -17.06 -3.35 9.30
N ARG A 108 -17.15 -4.48 8.62
CA ARG A 108 -16.01 -5.41 8.46
C ARG A 108 -15.46 -5.27 7.05
N GLY A 109 -14.16 -5.47 6.90
CA GLY A 109 -13.54 -5.44 5.59
C GLY A 109 -12.36 -4.49 5.50
N ILE A 110 -12.20 -3.90 4.33
CA ILE A 110 -11.16 -2.91 4.02
C ILE A 110 -11.83 -1.55 3.92
N VAL A 111 -11.52 -0.67 4.87
CA VAL A 111 -12.04 0.71 4.88
C VAL A 111 -10.97 1.62 4.32
N PHE A 112 -11.27 2.37 3.27
CA PHE A 112 -10.32 3.21 2.57
C PHE A 112 -10.89 4.61 2.30
N GLY A 113 -10.00 5.57 2.10
CA GLY A 113 -10.39 6.94 1.76
C GLY A 113 -9.57 7.46 0.59
N ASP A 114 -9.79 8.72 0.26
CA ASP A 114 -9.12 9.41 -0.81
C ASP A 114 -7.63 9.66 -0.50
N TYR A 115 -6.86 10.00 -1.52
CA TYR A 115 -5.47 10.39 -1.32
C TYR A 115 -5.14 11.69 -2.08
N SER A 116 -4.07 12.34 -1.67
CA SER A 116 -3.52 13.48 -2.37
C SER A 116 -2.14 13.13 -2.91
N ALA A 117 -1.90 13.34 -4.19
CA ALA A 117 -0.57 13.24 -4.78
C ALA A 117 -0.01 14.64 -5.04
N PHE A 118 1.25 14.86 -4.69
CA PHE A 118 1.90 16.15 -4.90
C PHE A 118 3.35 15.98 -5.37
N ASN A 119 3.81 16.99 -6.08
CA ASN A 119 5.21 17.18 -6.43
C ASN A 119 5.61 18.65 -6.19
N THR A 120 6.75 19.08 -6.69
CA THR A 120 7.23 20.47 -6.53
C THR A 120 6.34 21.51 -7.22
N GLU A 121 5.52 21.12 -8.19
CA GLU A 121 4.78 22.03 -9.06
C GLU A 121 3.26 21.97 -8.83
N SER A 122 2.74 20.84 -8.39
CA SER A 122 1.31 20.58 -8.32
C SER A 122 0.91 19.66 -7.19
N ARG A 123 -0.36 19.79 -6.78
CA ARG A 123 -1.04 18.86 -5.88
C ARG A 123 -2.41 18.54 -6.47
N ALA A 124 -2.78 17.27 -6.42
CA ALA A 124 -4.10 16.81 -6.83
C ALA A 124 -4.68 15.89 -5.76
N ASP A 125 -5.90 16.16 -5.35
CA ASP A 125 -6.69 15.26 -4.52
C ASP A 125 -7.43 14.29 -5.45
N ILE A 126 -7.32 13.01 -5.16
CA ILE A 126 -7.87 11.92 -5.96
C ILE A 126 -9.02 11.28 -5.18
N ASP A 127 -10.23 11.47 -5.70
CA ASP A 127 -11.45 10.85 -5.22
C ASP A 127 -11.48 9.37 -5.59
N LEU A 128 -11.70 8.50 -4.61
CA LEU A 128 -11.78 7.05 -4.79
C LEU A 128 -13.21 6.49 -4.65
N SER A 129 -14.24 7.34 -4.62
CA SER A 129 -15.63 6.92 -4.43
C SER A 129 -16.14 5.93 -5.49
N TYR A 130 -15.53 5.93 -6.68
CA TYR A 130 -15.85 5.00 -7.78
C TYR A 130 -15.18 3.63 -7.67
N VAL A 131 -14.24 3.47 -6.73
CA VAL A 131 -13.42 2.25 -6.64
C VAL A 131 -14.24 1.09 -6.09
N ASN A 132 -14.24 0.02 -6.85
CA ASN A 132 -14.86 -1.25 -6.54
C ASN A 132 -13.95 -2.41 -7.00
N LEU A 133 -14.38 -3.64 -6.81
CA LEU A 133 -13.60 -4.82 -7.21
C LEU A 133 -13.21 -4.76 -8.71
N ASN A 134 -14.12 -4.42 -9.60
CA ASN A 134 -13.83 -4.37 -11.04
C ASN A 134 -12.74 -3.33 -11.36
N ALA A 135 -12.79 -2.15 -10.76
CA ALA A 135 -11.76 -1.14 -10.91
C ALA A 135 -10.39 -1.66 -10.42
N MET A 136 -10.39 -2.36 -9.27
CA MET A 136 -9.19 -2.96 -8.70
C MET A 136 -8.65 -4.12 -9.53
N LEU A 137 -9.49 -4.88 -10.22
CA LEU A 137 -9.06 -5.97 -11.13
C LEU A 137 -8.41 -5.45 -12.43
N VAL A 138 -8.55 -4.18 -12.76
CA VAL A 138 -7.89 -3.55 -13.90
C VAL A 138 -6.54 -2.95 -13.50
N VAL A 139 -6.50 -2.18 -12.43
CA VAL A 139 -5.27 -1.51 -11.95
C VAL A 139 -5.42 -1.11 -10.49
N ASN A 140 -4.29 -1.02 -9.77
CA ASN A 140 -4.30 -0.51 -8.40
C ASN A 140 -4.84 0.92 -8.34
N ARG A 141 -5.86 1.13 -7.51
CA ARG A 141 -6.47 2.44 -7.25
C ARG A 141 -6.29 2.90 -5.81
N ILE A 142 -6.09 1.96 -4.88
CA ILE A 142 -5.99 2.26 -3.45
C ILE A 142 -4.52 2.16 -3.02
N PRO A 143 -3.83 3.29 -2.79
CA PRO A 143 -2.45 3.24 -2.31
C PRO A 143 -2.38 2.65 -0.90
N VAL A 144 -1.24 2.09 -0.56
CA VAL A 144 -1.02 1.34 0.67
C VAL A 144 -1.34 2.11 1.95
N GLY A 145 -1.12 3.43 1.97
CA GLY A 145 -1.43 4.29 3.12
C GLY A 145 -2.89 4.77 3.18
N ALA A 146 -3.72 4.48 2.17
CA ALA A 146 -5.08 5.02 2.10
C ALA A 146 -6.15 4.12 2.73
N TYR A 147 -5.80 2.99 3.33
CA TYR A 147 -6.76 2.06 3.91
C TYR A 147 -6.34 1.52 5.27
N ILE A 148 -7.33 1.03 6.00
CA ILE A 148 -7.15 0.13 7.15
C ILE A 148 -7.88 -1.18 6.85
N MET A 149 -7.39 -2.28 7.41
CA MET A 149 -8.09 -3.57 7.36
C MET A 149 -8.02 -4.29 8.70
N GLU A 150 -8.99 -5.17 8.98
CA GLU A 150 -8.95 -5.95 10.19
C GLU A 150 -7.79 -6.94 10.15
N ARG A 151 -6.87 -6.86 11.12
CA ARG A 151 -5.64 -7.69 11.13
C ARG A 151 -5.94 -9.20 11.09
N ARG A 152 -7.04 -9.64 11.70
CA ARG A 152 -7.48 -11.04 11.65
C ARG A 152 -7.99 -11.48 10.29
N GLY A 153 -8.34 -10.54 9.41
CA GLY A 153 -8.72 -10.79 8.03
C GLY A 153 -7.53 -11.02 7.09
N ILE A 154 -6.29 -10.82 7.57
CA ILE A 154 -5.08 -11.06 6.77
C ILE A 154 -4.78 -12.56 6.75
N THR A 155 -5.09 -13.21 5.64
CA THR A 155 -4.89 -14.63 5.42
C THR A 155 -3.60 -14.96 4.68
N GLN A 156 -3.08 -14.01 3.92
CA GLN A 156 -1.83 -14.14 3.16
C GLN A 156 -0.91 -12.94 3.40
N ARG A 157 0.35 -13.10 3.06
CA ARG A 157 1.39 -12.08 3.19
C ARG A 157 1.65 -11.40 1.84
N PHE A 158 2.31 -10.24 1.85
CA PHE A 158 2.84 -9.63 0.64
C PHE A 158 3.77 -10.61 -0.07
N ASP A 159 3.61 -10.75 -1.38
CA ASP A 159 4.49 -11.62 -2.17
C ASP A 159 5.87 -10.97 -2.34
N THR A 160 6.89 -11.58 -1.73
CA THR A 160 8.28 -11.08 -1.76
C THR A 160 8.97 -11.30 -3.11
N ARG A 161 8.36 -12.04 -4.04
CA ARG A 161 8.87 -12.25 -5.40
C ARG A 161 8.51 -11.09 -6.33
N LEU A 162 7.44 -10.37 -6.02
CA LEU A 162 7.04 -9.17 -6.77
C LEU A 162 8.02 -8.03 -6.47
N ARG A 163 8.41 -7.32 -7.52
CA ARG A 163 9.31 -6.16 -7.44
C ARG A 163 8.57 -4.83 -7.50
N SER A 164 7.31 -4.89 -7.86
CA SER A 164 6.35 -3.78 -7.90
C SER A 164 4.94 -4.35 -7.78
N HIS A 165 3.95 -3.48 -7.50
CA HIS A 165 2.53 -3.86 -7.40
C HIS A 165 2.24 -4.90 -6.30
N GLU A 166 3.14 -5.10 -5.36
CA GLU A 166 2.96 -6.01 -4.22
C GLU A 166 1.80 -5.59 -3.32
N ASP A 167 1.53 -4.28 -3.24
CA ASP A 167 0.40 -3.69 -2.53
C ASP A 167 -0.94 -4.01 -3.21
N TRP A 168 -0.95 -3.97 -4.54
CA TRP A 168 -2.10 -4.32 -5.34
C TRP A 168 -2.44 -5.81 -5.24
N ASP A 169 -1.45 -6.67 -5.42
CA ASP A 169 -1.58 -8.12 -5.26
C ASP A 169 -2.11 -8.47 -3.86
N PHE A 170 -1.55 -7.84 -2.83
CA PHE A 170 -2.00 -8.03 -1.45
C PHE A 170 -3.46 -7.65 -1.26
N LEU A 171 -3.90 -6.49 -1.76
CA LEU A 171 -5.30 -6.08 -1.66
C LEU A 171 -6.22 -7.02 -2.41
N LEU A 172 -5.92 -7.37 -3.68
CA LEU A 172 -6.75 -8.29 -4.48
C LEU A 172 -6.94 -9.64 -3.78
N THR A 173 -5.88 -10.17 -3.17
CA THR A 173 -5.93 -11.43 -2.42
C THR A 173 -6.93 -11.38 -1.24
N HIS A 174 -7.19 -10.19 -0.70
CA HIS A 174 -8.04 -10.05 0.49
C HIS A 174 -9.44 -9.50 0.20
N ILE A 175 -9.65 -8.80 -0.93
CA ILE A 175 -10.93 -8.14 -1.26
C ILE A 175 -12.09 -9.15 -1.36
N GLU A 176 -11.87 -10.36 -1.83
CA GLU A 176 -12.92 -11.38 -1.96
C GLU A 176 -13.64 -11.65 -0.64
N ASN A 177 -12.91 -11.70 0.46
CA ASN A 177 -13.42 -11.98 1.80
C ASN A 177 -13.55 -10.75 2.71
N ASN A 178 -13.14 -9.59 2.21
CA ASN A 178 -13.16 -8.32 2.93
C ASN A 178 -13.73 -7.23 2.02
N PRO A 179 -15.01 -6.91 2.10
CA PRO A 179 -15.63 -5.89 1.25
C PRO A 179 -14.94 -4.53 1.39
N LEU A 180 -14.98 -3.76 0.31
CA LEU A 180 -14.42 -2.42 0.22
C LEU A 180 -15.45 -1.38 0.69
N HIS A 181 -15.05 -0.53 1.64
CA HIS A 181 -15.87 0.57 2.16
C HIS A 181 -15.14 1.89 1.97
N HIS A 182 -15.65 2.74 1.09
CA HIS A 182 -15.09 4.07 0.86
C HIS A 182 -15.59 5.08 1.90
N VAL A 183 -14.68 5.87 2.43
CA VAL A 183 -14.93 6.99 3.34
C VAL A 183 -14.39 8.27 2.70
N PRO A 184 -15.23 9.27 2.40
CA PRO A 184 -14.78 10.49 1.75
C PRO A 184 -13.70 11.23 2.55
N GLY A 185 -12.74 11.80 1.85
CA GLY A 185 -11.69 12.67 2.38
C GLY A 185 -10.29 12.03 2.36
N VAL A 186 -9.31 12.91 2.20
CA VAL A 186 -7.89 12.54 2.05
C VAL A 186 -7.37 11.91 3.33
N VAL A 187 -6.81 10.70 3.21
CA VAL A 187 -6.19 9.93 4.29
C VAL A 187 -4.67 10.02 4.23
N VAL A 188 -4.10 9.92 3.04
CA VAL A 188 -2.65 9.91 2.83
C VAL A 188 -2.24 10.90 1.75
N LEU A 189 -1.09 11.50 1.95
CA LEU A 189 -0.43 12.40 1.00
C LEU A 189 0.79 11.68 0.43
N ILE A 190 0.81 11.49 -0.89
CA ILE A 190 1.84 10.75 -1.62
C ILE A 190 2.83 11.72 -2.23
N ASP A 191 4.08 11.62 -1.80
CA ASP A 191 5.17 12.48 -2.28
C ASP A 191 5.75 11.95 -3.60
N LYS A 192 5.46 12.65 -4.70
CA LYS A 192 5.98 12.37 -6.05
C LYS A 192 7.17 13.25 -6.41
N THR A 193 7.77 13.96 -5.45
CA THR A 193 8.92 14.85 -5.70
C THR A 193 10.21 14.10 -5.98
N ALA A 194 10.36 12.88 -5.48
CA ALA A 194 11.56 12.08 -5.68
C ALA A 194 11.59 11.46 -7.08
N ILE A 195 12.58 11.82 -7.86
CA ILE A 195 12.93 11.20 -9.16
C ILE A 195 13.29 9.70 -8.98
N ASP A 196 13.63 9.30 -7.76
CA ASP A 196 14.02 7.95 -7.35
C ASP A 196 12.86 6.96 -7.16
N SER A 197 11.63 7.32 -7.55
CA SER A 197 10.58 6.32 -7.56
C SER A 197 11.00 5.17 -8.46
N THR A 198 10.97 3.97 -7.92
CA THR A 198 11.37 2.71 -8.58
C THR A 198 10.71 2.49 -9.95
N SER A 199 9.65 3.25 -10.24
CA SER A 199 8.91 3.25 -11.50
C SER A 199 9.61 3.96 -12.67
N MET A 200 10.68 4.74 -12.45
CA MET A 200 11.21 5.64 -13.49
C MET A 200 12.36 5.06 -14.33
N LEU A 201 13.04 4.00 -13.91
CA LEU A 201 14.08 3.38 -14.74
C LEU A 201 13.46 2.45 -15.79
N ALA A 202 13.81 2.61 -17.08
CA ALA A 202 13.24 1.85 -18.20
C ALA A 202 13.28 0.32 -18.01
N ARG A 203 14.35 -0.19 -17.38
CA ARG A 203 14.49 -1.61 -17.02
C ARG A 203 13.50 -2.03 -15.93
N ARG A 204 13.24 -1.17 -14.94
CA ARG A 204 12.27 -1.41 -13.88
C ARG A 204 10.85 -1.31 -14.41
N ARG A 205 10.56 -0.45 -15.39
CA ARG A 205 9.25 -0.41 -16.08
C ARG A 205 8.91 -1.76 -16.73
N LYS A 206 9.87 -2.38 -17.44
CA LYS A 206 9.64 -3.70 -18.05
C LYS A 206 9.31 -4.77 -17.01
N LEU A 207 10.01 -4.77 -15.87
CA LEU A 207 9.76 -5.71 -14.77
C LEU A 207 8.41 -5.42 -14.09
N ALA A 208 8.07 -4.13 -13.90
CA ALA A 208 6.79 -3.73 -13.36
C ALA A 208 5.61 -4.21 -14.21
N TRP A 209 5.78 -4.22 -15.55
CA TRP A 209 4.76 -4.76 -16.45
C TRP A 209 4.62 -6.28 -16.36
N LEU A 210 5.72 -6.99 -16.20
CA LEU A 210 5.67 -8.44 -15.97
C LEU A 210 4.93 -8.76 -14.66
N ASP A 211 5.18 -8.00 -13.60
CA ASP A 211 4.45 -8.15 -12.36
C ASP A 211 2.96 -7.83 -12.54
N HIS A 212 2.62 -6.77 -13.27
CA HIS A 212 1.24 -6.40 -13.59
C HIS A 212 0.49 -7.51 -14.34
N LEU A 213 1.10 -8.06 -15.38
CA LEU A 213 0.52 -9.17 -16.15
C LEU A 213 0.40 -10.45 -15.31
N SER A 214 1.36 -10.72 -14.43
CA SER A 214 1.28 -11.87 -13.53
C SER A 214 0.14 -11.76 -12.52
N ILE A 215 -0.18 -10.53 -12.08
CA ILE A 215 -1.35 -10.25 -11.23
C ILE A 215 -2.64 -10.50 -12.02
N TRP A 216 -2.75 -10.02 -13.27
CA TRP A 216 -3.93 -10.31 -14.08
C TRP A 216 -4.14 -11.80 -14.34
N ALA A 217 -3.05 -12.57 -14.57
CA ALA A 217 -3.12 -14.02 -14.72
C ALA A 217 -3.59 -14.72 -13.43
N ARG A 218 -3.21 -14.18 -12.28
CA ARG A 218 -3.59 -14.71 -10.97
C ARG A 218 -5.03 -14.34 -10.57
N PHE A 219 -5.55 -13.21 -11.07
CA PHE A 219 -6.91 -12.73 -10.84
C PHE A 219 -7.63 -12.55 -12.18
N PRO A 220 -8.03 -13.66 -12.83
CA PRO A 220 -8.67 -13.62 -14.15
C PRO A 220 -10.01 -12.89 -14.07
N ALA A 221 -10.32 -12.09 -15.11
CA ALA A 221 -11.55 -11.31 -15.19
C ALA A 221 -11.86 -11.03 -16.67
N SER A 222 -12.27 -12.05 -17.42
CA SER A 222 -12.52 -11.97 -18.88
C SER A 222 -13.53 -10.87 -19.25
N HIS A 223 -14.52 -10.62 -18.37
CA HIS A 223 -15.46 -9.51 -18.54
C HIS A 223 -14.82 -8.10 -18.53
N LEU A 224 -13.54 -7.98 -18.14
CA LEU A 224 -12.76 -6.73 -18.09
C LEU A 224 -11.66 -6.66 -19.15
N ASP A 225 -11.57 -7.61 -20.07
CA ASP A 225 -10.49 -7.65 -21.06
C ASP A 225 -10.43 -6.39 -21.94
N ALA A 226 -11.59 -5.84 -22.32
CA ALA A 226 -11.64 -4.56 -23.03
C ALA A 226 -11.04 -3.40 -22.23
N ALA A 227 -11.33 -3.32 -20.93
CA ALA A 227 -10.79 -2.28 -20.05
C ALA A 227 -9.28 -2.47 -19.80
N ARG A 228 -8.83 -3.71 -19.63
CA ARG A 228 -7.41 -4.07 -19.51
C ARG A 228 -6.64 -3.72 -20.78
N SER A 229 -7.19 -4.05 -21.95
CA SER A 229 -6.60 -3.71 -23.25
C SER A 229 -6.53 -2.20 -23.45
N GLN A 230 -7.56 -1.45 -23.11
CA GLN A 230 -7.57 0.01 -23.19
C GLN A 230 -6.49 0.64 -22.28
N LEU A 231 -6.29 0.10 -21.08
CA LEU A 231 -5.22 0.55 -20.19
C LEU A 231 -3.85 0.36 -20.86
N LEU A 232 -3.57 -0.81 -21.41
CA LEU A 232 -2.30 -1.09 -22.10
C LEU A 232 -2.05 -0.13 -23.27
N LEU A 233 -3.08 0.11 -24.10
CA LEU A 233 -2.99 1.05 -25.22
C LEU A 233 -2.69 2.48 -24.73
N SER A 234 -3.35 2.93 -23.66
CA SER A 234 -3.12 4.25 -23.06
C SER A 234 -1.69 4.46 -22.57
N LEU A 235 -0.99 3.37 -22.27
CA LEU A 235 0.39 3.34 -21.79
C LEU A 235 1.40 3.06 -22.91
N GLY A 236 0.93 2.98 -24.16
CA GLY A 236 1.77 2.72 -25.33
C GLY A 236 2.30 1.28 -25.38
N ILE A 237 1.65 0.35 -24.71
CA ILE A 237 2.03 -1.06 -24.69
C ILE A 237 1.16 -1.82 -25.69
N GLN A 238 1.79 -2.36 -26.72
CA GLN A 238 1.18 -3.30 -27.64
C GLN A 238 1.55 -4.72 -27.22
N LEU A 239 0.58 -5.46 -26.67
CA LEU A 239 0.75 -6.89 -26.47
C LEU A 239 0.37 -7.61 -27.77
N PRO A 240 1.08 -8.70 -28.14
CA PRO A 240 0.61 -9.64 -29.15
C PRO A 240 -0.81 -10.10 -28.82
N ALA A 241 -1.68 -10.18 -29.81
CA ALA A 241 -3.08 -10.58 -29.62
C ALA A 241 -3.24 -11.94 -28.92
N GLU A 242 -2.26 -12.82 -29.09
CA GLU A 242 -2.18 -14.15 -28.48
C GLU A 242 -1.98 -14.12 -26.95
N LEU A 243 -1.42 -13.03 -26.40
CA LEU A 243 -1.24 -12.85 -24.95
C LEU A 243 -2.45 -12.19 -24.27
N LEU A 244 -3.43 -11.73 -25.03
CA LEU A 244 -4.67 -11.15 -24.52
C LEU A 244 -5.81 -12.17 -24.47
N GLN A 245 -5.63 -13.32 -25.13
CA GLN A 245 -6.54 -14.45 -25.04
C GLN A 245 -6.04 -15.38 -23.92
N PHE A 246 -6.44 -15.09 -22.69
CA PHE A 246 -6.41 -16.11 -21.64
C PHE A 246 -7.58 -17.07 -21.96
N GLU A 247 -7.30 -18.08 -22.80
CA GLU A 247 -8.26 -19.13 -23.10
C GLU A 247 -8.58 -19.86 -21.79
N ASP A 248 -9.87 -20.02 -21.55
CA ASP A 248 -10.43 -20.95 -20.56
C ASP A 248 -10.06 -22.39 -20.93
N GLU A 249 -8.82 -22.77 -20.68
CA GLU A 249 -8.39 -24.18 -20.68
C GLU A 249 -7.83 -24.51 -19.29
N ILE A 250 -8.75 -24.87 -18.38
CA ILE A 250 -8.60 -26.01 -17.46
C ILE A 250 -9.99 -26.41 -16.96
#